data_267f59c3689bfbbe434a0faedb32f68d
#
_entry.id   267f59c3689bfbbe434a0faedb32f68d
#
_cell.length_a   1.000
_cell.length_b   1.000
_cell.length_c   1.000
_cell.angle_alpha   90.00
_cell.angle_beta   90.00
_cell.angle_gamma   90.00
#
_symmetry.space_group_name_H-M   'P 1'
#
loop_
_entity.id
_entity.type
_entity.pdbx_description
1 polymer ?
#
loop_
_entity_poly.entity_id
_entity_poly.type
_entity_poly.pdbx_seq_one_letter_code
_entity_poly.pdbx_strand_id
1 'polypeptide(L)'
;MKKIFVLFALFVLSLNAWLFAQTNESVVIEIAGDKISKVEFLKMYNKNNLTPGNLNKEELDEYLELYINYKLKLLQAKELGLDTVSSYMEEVDKYRQQLIVPYLNDAQVTQSLIEEAYERTKTFVRASHILISLPENANPTDTLNAYNKAMSIRERAIKGEDFSALAKQYSDDPSVNDKKEQNYKGNGGDLGFFTSMVMIYPFENACYSMNVGEISTPIKTRFGYHIIKLTDK
;
A
#
# COMPACT_ATOMS: atom_id res chain seq x y z
N MET A 1 -34.56 -44.18 25.32
CA MET A 1 -34.46 -42.90 26.04
C MET A 1 -33.29 -42.81 27.03
N LYS A 2 -32.99 -43.82 27.84
CA LYS A 2 -31.84 -43.75 28.80
C LYS A 2 -30.45 -43.63 28.14
N LYS A 3 -30.20 -44.24 26.98
CA LYS A 3 -28.90 -44.18 26.28
C LYS A 3 -28.60 -42.82 25.64
N ILE A 4 -29.62 -42.06 25.24
CA ILE A 4 -29.47 -40.72 24.67
C ILE A 4 -29.13 -39.70 25.76
N PHE A 5 -29.68 -39.88 26.96
CA PHE A 5 -29.37 -39.02 28.10
C PHE A 5 -27.92 -39.15 28.59
N VAL A 6 -27.35 -40.36 28.56
CA VAL A 6 -25.96 -40.60 28.95
C VAL A 6 -24.97 -39.98 27.94
N LEU A 7 -25.28 -40.04 26.64
CA LEU A 7 -24.46 -39.43 25.57
C LEU A 7 -24.51 -37.90 25.64
N PHE A 8 -25.66 -37.32 25.98
CA PHE A 8 -25.79 -35.86 26.13
C PHE A 8 -25.07 -35.36 27.40
N ALA A 9 -25.11 -36.10 28.50
CA ALA A 9 -24.38 -35.77 29.73
C ALA A 9 -22.85 -35.86 29.55
N LEU A 10 -22.35 -36.80 28.76
CA LEU A 10 -20.94 -36.94 28.41
C LEU A 10 -20.47 -35.79 27.48
N PHE A 11 -21.33 -35.33 26.56
CA PHE A 11 -21.04 -34.21 25.67
C PHE A 11 -20.98 -32.86 26.43
N VAL A 12 -21.88 -32.63 27.39
CA VAL A 12 -21.87 -31.43 28.24
C VAL A 12 -20.67 -31.41 29.19
N LEU A 13 -20.21 -32.59 29.69
CA LEU A 13 -19.01 -32.69 30.49
C LEU A 13 -17.72 -32.42 29.67
N SER A 14 -17.69 -32.83 28.40
CA SER A 14 -16.54 -32.54 27.51
C SER A 14 -16.45 -31.05 27.09
N LEU A 15 -17.58 -30.35 26.96
CA LEU A 15 -17.59 -28.90 26.69
C LEU A 15 -17.03 -28.11 27.88
N ASN A 16 -17.27 -28.54 29.12
CA ASN A 16 -16.73 -27.83 30.29
C ASN A 16 -15.22 -28.05 30.47
N ALA A 17 -14.65 -29.14 29.97
CA ALA A 17 -13.19 -29.37 29.99
C ALA A 17 -12.42 -28.46 29.02
N TRP A 18 -13.06 -27.95 27.95
CA TRP A 18 -12.45 -27.00 27.02
C TRP A 18 -12.43 -25.57 27.54
N LEU A 19 -13.31 -25.21 28.48
CA LEU A 19 -13.36 -23.90 29.12
C LEU A 19 -12.27 -23.69 30.19
N PHE A 20 -11.60 -24.74 30.65
CA PHE A 20 -10.53 -24.67 31.65
C PHE A 20 -9.11 -24.74 31.06
N ALA A 21 -8.95 -24.76 29.75
CA ALA A 21 -7.66 -24.59 29.09
C ALA A 21 -7.30 -23.08 28.90
N GLN A 22 -7.70 -22.20 29.81
CA GLN A 22 -7.01 -20.95 30.05
C GLN A 22 -5.68 -21.33 30.72
N THR A 23 -4.61 -21.21 29.95
CA THR A 23 -3.25 -21.31 30.45
C THR A 23 -3.18 -20.44 31.71
N ASN A 24 -3.02 -21.07 32.88
CA ASN A 24 -2.66 -20.39 34.13
C ASN A 24 -1.23 -19.88 33.94
N GLU A 25 -1.05 -18.81 33.16
CA GLU A 25 0.20 -18.10 33.10
C GLU A 25 0.45 -17.56 34.51
N SER A 26 1.47 -18.08 35.19
CA SER A 26 1.78 -17.70 36.56
C SER A 26 2.05 -16.20 36.60
N VAL A 27 1.20 -15.46 37.31
CA VAL A 27 1.43 -14.05 37.62
C VAL A 27 2.67 -13.96 38.51
N VAL A 28 3.66 -13.23 38.08
CA VAL A 28 4.94 -13.06 38.82
C VAL A 28 5.08 -11.70 39.45
N ILE A 29 4.34 -10.70 38.92
CA ILE A 29 4.38 -9.32 39.41
C ILE A 29 2.97 -8.75 39.35
N GLU A 30 2.59 -7.96 40.35
CA GLU A 30 1.38 -7.12 40.34
C GLU A 30 1.79 -5.68 40.64
N ILE A 31 1.47 -4.76 39.73
CA ILE A 31 1.80 -3.34 39.83
C ILE A 31 0.50 -2.54 39.66
N ALA A 32 0.06 -1.87 40.71
CA ALA A 32 -1.14 -1.03 40.72
C ALA A 32 -2.39 -1.72 40.13
N GLY A 33 -2.56 -3.04 40.39
CA GLY A 33 -3.65 -3.86 39.90
C GLY A 33 -3.40 -4.56 38.55
N ASP A 34 -2.38 -4.16 37.78
CA ASP A 34 -1.98 -4.85 36.55
C ASP A 34 -1.19 -6.13 36.92
N LYS A 35 -1.69 -7.28 36.46
CA LYS A 35 -1.07 -8.59 36.64
C LYS A 35 -0.20 -8.94 35.47
N ILE A 36 1.09 -9.12 35.74
CA ILE A 36 2.12 -9.40 34.73
C ILE A 36 2.50 -10.88 34.83
N SER A 37 2.33 -11.58 33.72
CA SER A 37 2.71 -12.98 33.64
C SER A 37 4.23 -13.16 33.49
N LYS A 38 4.73 -14.35 33.86
CA LYS A 38 6.12 -14.74 33.65
C LYS A 38 6.51 -14.62 32.17
N VAL A 39 5.61 -14.98 31.27
CA VAL A 39 5.86 -14.92 29.80
C VAL A 39 6.02 -13.48 29.33
N GLU A 40 5.16 -12.57 29.78
CA GLU A 40 5.27 -11.15 29.47
C GLU A 40 6.58 -10.55 29.97
N PHE A 41 6.89 -10.80 31.23
CA PHE A 41 8.13 -10.29 31.85
C PHE A 41 9.38 -10.79 31.11
N LEU A 42 9.47 -12.12 30.87
CA LEU A 42 10.62 -12.70 30.18
C LEU A 42 10.73 -12.24 28.71
N LYS A 43 9.59 -12.01 28.03
CA LYS A 43 9.59 -11.47 26.67
C LYS A 43 10.23 -10.07 26.64
N MET A 44 9.91 -9.21 27.59
CA MET A 44 10.49 -7.87 27.71
C MET A 44 11.95 -7.92 28.14
N TYR A 45 12.30 -8.78 29.09
CA TYR A 45 13.68 -9.01 29.53
C TYR A 45 14.57 -9.44 28.36
N ASN A 46 14.16 -10.48 27.62
CA ASN A 46 14.92 -11.01 26.49
C ASN A 46 15.02 -10.03 25.31
N LYS A 47 14.01 -9.16 25.11
CA LYS A 47 14.05 -8.12 24.07
C LYS A 47 15.13 -7.07 24.35
N ASN A 48 15.39 -6.79 25.61
CA ASN A 48 16.33 -5.74 26.03
C ASN A 48 17.75 -6.28 26.35
N ASN A 49 17.89 -7.59 26.48
CA ASN A 49 19.19 -8.24 26.75
C ASN A 49 19.79 -8.83 25.49
N LEU A 50 21.03 -8.43 25.19
CA LEU A 50 21.79 -8.88 24.00
C LEU A 50 22.33 -10.32 24.10
N THR A 51 22.29 -10.94 25.29
CA THR A 51 22.74 -12.32 25.55
C THR A 51 21.60 -13.17 26.11
N PRO A 52 20.72 -13.73 25.26
CA PRO A 52 19.67 -14.62 25.72
C PRO A 52 20.28 -15.91 26.30
N GLY A 53 19.92 -16.24 27.52
CA GLY A 53 20.20 -17.58 28.10
C GLY A 53 21.03 -17.63 29.37
N ASN A 54 21.68 -16.57 29.82
CA ASN A 54 22.35 -16.51 31.10
C ASN A 54 21.54 -15.61 32.05
N LEU A 55 20.58 -16.21 32.76
CA LEU A 55 19.84 -15.52 33.83
C LEU A 55 20.75 -15.44 35.07
N ASN A 56 21.49 -14.35 35.21
CA ASN A 56 22.15 -13.98 36.43
C ASN A 56 21.12 -13.33 37.37
N LYS A 57 21.10 -13.75 38.63
CA LYS A 57 20.11 -13.28 39.59
C LYS A 57 20.24 -11.77 39.83
N GLU A 58 21.47 -11.26 39.93
CA GLU A 58 21.72 -9.83 40.17
C GLU A 58 21.21 -8.97 38.99
N GLU A 59 21.49 -9.37 37.75
CA GLU A 59 20.98 -8.69 36.54
C GLU A 59 19.46 -8.76 36.45
N LEU A 60 18.85 -9.85 36.89
CA LEU A 60 17.42 -10.02 36.90
C LEU A 60 16.74 -9.09 37.92
N ASP A 61 17.33 -8.97 39.12
CA ASP A 61 16.85 -8.11 40.20
C ASP A 61 16.96 -6.62 39.77
N GLU A 62 18.07 -6.20 39.16
CA GLU A 62 18.25 -4.85 38.62
C GLU A 62 17.21 -4.56 37.49
N TYR A 63 17.05 -5.51 36.58
CA TYR A 63 16.04 -5.34 35.50
C TYR A 63 14.61 -5.28 36.06
N LEU A 64 14.32 -6.04 37.10
CA LEU A 64 13.01 -6.02 37.76
C LEU A 64 12.69 -4.63 38.31
N GLU A 65 13.62 -3.96 38.95
CA GLU A 65 13.44 -2.58 39.45
C GLU A 65 13.21 -1.61 38.30
N LEU A 66 13.98 -1.72 37.23
CA LEU A 66 13.79 -0.89 36.01
C LEU A 66 12.41 -1.13 35.40
N TYR A 67 11.97 -2.37 35.33
CA TYR A 67 10.68 -2.75 34.78
C TYR A 67 9.51 -2.21 35.60
N ILE A 68 9.58 -2.31 36.92
CA ILE A 68 8.58 -1.74 37.85
C ILE A 68 8.49 -0.22 37.65
N ASN A 69 9.64 0.46 37.67
CA ASN A 69 9.69 1.91 37.46
C ASN A 69 9.13 2.33 36.11
N TYR A 70 9.40 1.56 35.05
CA TYR A 70 8.85 1.78 33.72
C TYR A 70 7.32 1.65 33.74
N LYS A 71 6.77 0.59 34.31
CA LYS A 71 5.31 0.37 34.41
C LYS A 71 4.62 1.47 35.21
N LEU A 72 5.20 1.91 36.34
CA LEU A 72 4.66 3.00 37.14
C LEU A 72 4.64 4.33 36.37
N LYS A 73 5.71 4.64 35.63
CA LYS A 73 5.75 5.83 34.75
C LYS A 73 4.69 5.78 33.65
N LEU A 74 4.45 4.60 33.05
CA LEU A 74 3.38 4.43 32.06
C LEU A 74 1.99 4.67 32.66
N LEU A 75 1.74 4.17 33.87
CA LEU A 75 0.48 4.40 34.56
C LEU A 75 0.28 5.88 34.85
N GLN A 76 1.29 6.54 35.39
CA GLN A 76 1.22 7.98 35.65
C GLN A 76 1.00 8.78 34.37
N ALA A 77 1.67 8.43 33.28
CA ALA A 77 1.48 9.09 31.97
C ALA A 77 0.05 8.96 31.48
N LYS A 78 -0.58 7.78 31.64
CA LYS A 78 -1.99 7.55 31.28
C LYS A 78 -2.93 8.34 32.18
N GLU A 79 -2.71 8.36 33.51
CA GLU A 79 -3.51 9.15 34.45
C GLU A 79 -3.44 10.65 34.13
N LEU A 80 -2.31 11.13 33.64
CA LEU A 80 -2.13 12.51 33.18
C LEU A 80 -2.65 12.76 31.76
N GLY A 81 -3.19 11.75 31.07
CA GLY A 81 -3.71 11.86 29.70
C GLY A 81 -2.64 12.13 28.64
N LEU A 82 -1.36 11.84 28.93
CA LEU A 82 -0.26 12.10 27.97
C LEU A 82 -0.32 11.22 26.74
N ASP A 83 -0.99 10.08 26.81
CA ASP A 83 -1.25 9.18 25.69
C ASP A 83 -2.33 9.69 24.72
N THR A 84 -3.05 10.75 25.06
CA THR A 84 -4.08 11.40 24.23
C THR A 84 -3.64 12.75 23.66
N VAL A 85 -2.43 13.20 23.99
CA VAL A 85 -1.87 14.47 23.46
C VAL A 85 -1.67 14.38 21.96
N SER A 86 -2.08 15.40 21.21
CA SER A 86 -2.03 15.40 19.73
C SER A 86 -0.65 15.05 19.18
N SER A 87 0.42 15.63 19.72
CA SER A 87 1.79 15.34 19.28
C SER A 87 2.19 13.87 19.44
N TYR A 88 1.76 13.24 20.53
CA TYR A 88 1.99 11.80 20.76
C TYR A 88 1.19 10.95 19.78
N MET A 89 -0.09 11.29 19.56
CA MET A 89 -0.94 10.56 18.60
C MET A 89 -0.43 10.67 17.17
N GLU A 90 0.06 11.84 16.76
CA GLU A 90 0.68 12.05 15.45
C GLU A 90 1.96 11.21 15.29
N GLU A 91 2.78 11.14 16.32
CA GLU A 91 4.00 10.32 16.30
C GLU A 91 3.67 8.83 16.23
N VAL A 92 2.71 8.35 17.02
CA VAL A 92 2.21 6.96 16.97
C VAL A 92 1.66 6.62 15.60
N ASP A 93 0.88 7.51 14.98
CA ASP A 93 0.34 7.27 13.64
C ASP A 93 1.45 7.23 12.57
N LYS A 94 2.43 8.12 12.67
CA LYS A 94 3.62 8.09 11.81
C LYS A 94 4.38 6.76 11.88
N TYR A 95 4.63 6.25 13.10
CA TYR A 95 5.26 4.93 13.27
C TYR A 95 4.38 3.80 12.74
N ARG A 96 3.06 3.87 12.97
CA ARG A 96 2.12 2.89 12.42
C ARG A 96 2.17 2.85 10.90
N GLN A 97 2.17 4.00 10.23
CA GLN A 97 2.30 4.08 8.78
C GLN A 97 3.63 3.47 8.29
N GLN A 98 4.74 3.74 8.95
CA GLN A 98 6.02 3.14 8.59
C GLN A 98 6.03 1.60 8.75
N LEU A 99 5.37 1.08 9.78
CA LEU A 99 5.31 -0.36 10.03
C LEU A 99 4.34 -1.10 9.10
N ILE A 100 3.30 -0.42 8.57
CA ILE A 100 2.32 -1.03 7.66
C ILE A 100 2.93 -1.28 6.28
N VAL A 101 3.81 -0.42 5.79
CA VAL A 101 4.37 -0.49 4.43
C VAL A 101 4.94 -1.88 4.07
N PRO A 102 5.78 -2.55 4.91
CA PRO A 102 6.29 -3.90 4.61
C PRO A 102 5.20 -4.97 4.51
N TYR A 103 4.06 -4.78 5.20
CA TYR A 103 2.94 -5.74 5.17
C TYR A 103 2.01 -5.53 3.98
N LEU A 104 2.05 -4.34 3.36
CA LEU A 104 1.29 -4.04 2.15
C LEU A 104 2.01 -4.50 0.88
N ASN A 105 3.33 -4.76 0.96
CA ASN A 105 4.14 -5.18 -0.18
C ASN A 105 4.37 -6.68 -0.13
N ASP A 106 3.89 -7.39 -1.15
CA ASP A 106 4.27 -8.78 -1.38
C ASP A 106 5.68 -8.83 -2.00
N ALA A 107 6.59 -9.54 -1.34
CA ALA A 107 7.97 -9.67 -1.81
C ALA A 107 8.07 -10.35 -3.18
N GLN A 108 7.20 -11.32 -3.49
CA GLN A 108 7.19 -12.00 -4.78
C GLN A 108 6.67 -11.09 -5.89
N VAL A 109 5.62 -10.30 -5.61
CA VAL A 109 5.10 -9.29 -6.54
C VAL A 109 6.16 -8.22 -6.80
N THR A 110 6.85 -7.76 -5.75
CA THR A 110 7.93 -6.78 -5.89
C THR A 110 9.06 -7.31 -6.75
N GLN A 111 9.51 -8.55 -6.54
CA GLN A 111 10.57 -9.18 -7.33
C GLN A 111 10.15 -9.32 -8.80
N SER A 112 8.93 -9.76 -9.07
CA SER A 112 8.38 -9.85 -10.43
C SER A 112 8.37 -8.50 -11.15
N LEU A 113 7.98 -7.42 -10.45
CA LEU A 113 7.98 -6.07 -11.03
C LEU A 113 9.41 -5.56 -11.30
N ILE A 114 10.39 -5.92 -10.47
CA ILE A 114 11.80 -5.57 -10.70
C ILE A 114 12.32 -6.27 -11.95
N GLU A 115 12.03 -7.56 -12.10
CA GLU A 115 12.42 -8.34 -13.27
C GLU A 115 11.77 -7.80 -14.55
N GLU A 116 10.48 -7.49 -14.50
CA GLU A 116 9.73 -6.85 -15.58
C GLU A 116 10.36 -5.50 -15.98
N ALA A 117 10.62 -4.64 -14.99
CA ALA A 117 11.25 -3.34 -15.23
C ALA A 117 12.63 -3.50 -15.86
N TYR A 118 13.44 -4.45 -15.39
CA TYR A 118 14.76 -4.75 -15.97
C TYR A 118 14.65 -5.22 -17.41
N GLU A 119 13.75 -6.14 -17.75
CA GLU A 119 13.56 -6.59 -19.14
C GLU A 119 13.11 -5.43 -20.05
N ARG A 120 12.26 -4.55 -19.56
CA ARG A 120 11.81 -3.36 -20.29
C ARG A 120 12.92 -2.34 -20.53
N THR A 121 13.98 -2.28 -19.69
CA THR A 121 15.12 -1.37 -19.94
C THR A 121 15.90 -1.72 -21.20
N LYS A 122 15.77 -2.95 -21.71
CA LYS A 122 16.46 -3.42 -22.90
C LYS A 122 15.83 -2.93 -24.22
N THR A 123 14.61 -2.37 -24.14
CA THR A 123 13.84 -1.95 -25.32
C THR A 123 13.31 -0.53 -25.11
N PHE A 124 13.58 0.34 -26.06
CA PHE A 124 12.96 1.67 -26.11
C PHE A 124 11.65 1.58 -26.89
N VAL A 125 10.64 2.27 -26.40
CA VAL A 125 9.35 2.41 -27.09
C VAL A 125 9.08 3.88 -27.37
N ARG A 126 8.43 4.19 -28.50
CA ARG A 126 7.97 5.51 -28.85
C ARG A 126 6.46 5.51 -28.94
N ALA A 127 5.82 6.45 -28.25
CA ALA A 127 4.37 6.55 -28.24
C ALA A 127 3.89 8.00 -28.37
N SER A 128 2.72 8.14 -28.94
CA SER A 128 1.93 9.37 -28.85
C SER A 128 0.72 9.14 -27.98
N HIS A 129 0.23 10.18 -27.31
CA HIS A 129 -0.95 10.08 -26.47
C HIS A 129 -1.91 11.26 -26.58
N ILE A 130 -3.14 11.01 -26.15
CA ILE A 130 -4.19 12.00 -25.92
C ILE A 130 -4.66 11.81 -24.48
N LEU A 131 -4.57 12.84 -23.65
CA LEU A 131 -5.06 12.83 -22.27
C LEU A 131 -6.43 13.48 -22.18
N ILE A 132 -7.39 12.79 -21.58
CA ILE A 132 -8.64 13.37 -21.10
C ILE A 132 -8.53 13.45 -19.59
N SER A 133 -8.28 14.63 -19.07
CA SER A 133 -8.04 14.87 -17.65
C SER A 133 -9.26 14.52 -16.79
N LEU A 134 -8.96 14.00 -15.61
CA LEU A 134 -9.96 13.68 -14.61
C LEU A 134 -9.36 13.94 -13.23
N PRO A 135 -10.02 14.72 -12.35
CA PRO A 135 -9.55 14.91 -10.99
C PRO A 135 -9.58 13.59 -10.22
N GLU A 136 -8.68 13.45 -9.25
CA GLU A 136 -8.52 12.20 -8.48
C GLU A 136 -9.80 11.78 -7.75
N ASN A 137 -10.58 12.76 -7.29
CA ASN A 137 -11.85 12.59 -6.59
C ASN A 137 -13.08 12.76 -7.49
N ALA A 138 -12.94 12.53 -8.80
CA ALA A 138 -14.05 12.63 -9.76
C ALA A 138 -15.19 11.68 -9.38
N ASN A 139 -16.42 12.17 -9.52
CA ASN A 139 -17.59 11.35 -9.31
C ASN A 139 -17.76 10.31 -10.44
N PRO A 140 -18.61 9.28 -10.25
CA PRO A 140 -18.83 8.24 -11.26
C PRO A 140 -19.32 8.76 -12.62
N THR A 141 -20.13 9.82 -12.62
CA THR A 141 -20.68 10.40 -13.85
C THR A 141 -19.59 11.08 -14.67
N ASP A 142 -18.73 11.88 -14.03
CA ASP A 142 -17.60 12.53 -14.69
C ASP A 142 -16.59 11.51 -15.22
N THR A 143 -16.35 10.46 -14.45
CA THR A 143 -15.50 9.33 -14.86
C THR A 143 -16.05 8.65 -16.12
N LEU A 144 -17.36 8.39 -16.18
CA LEU A 144 -18.00 7.79 -17.35
C LEU A 144 -17.95 8.73 -18.57
N ASN A 145 -18.21 10.02 -18.36
CA ASN A 145 -18.16 11.01 -19.44
C ASN A 145 -16.75 11.13 -20.04
N ALA A 146 -15.72 11.17 -19.20
CA ALA A 146 -14.32 11.20 -19.65
C ALA A 146 -13.95 9.92 -20.43
N TYR A 147 -14.36 8.76 -19.94
CA TYR A 147 -14.16 7.49 -20.64
C TYR A 147 -14.86 7.48 -22.02
N ASN A 148 -16.12 7.88 -22.10
CA ASN A 148 -16.88 7.91 -23.35
C ASN A 148 -16.27 8.91 -24.34
N LYS A 149 -15.80 10.08 -23.87
CA LYS A 149 -15.06 11.05 -24.68
C LYS A 149 -13.78 10.42 -25.25
N ALA A 150 -13.00 9.74 -24.41
CA ALA A 150 -11.78 9.04 -24.83
C ALA A 150 -12.09 7.96 -25.88
N MET A 151 -13.15 7.15 -25.68
CA MET A 151 -13.58 6.13 -26.64
C MET A 151 -13.97 6.72 -27.99
N SER A 152 -14.73 7.82 -27.99
CA SER A 152 -15.12 8.51 -29.24
C SER A 152 -13.90 9.02 -30.03
N ILE A 153 -12.90 9.59 -29.35
CA ILE A 153 -11.65 10.05 -29.98
C ILE A 153 -10.86 8.86 -30.52
N ARG A 154 -10.76 7.78 -29.76
CA ARG A 154 -10.11 6.53 -30.19
C ARG A 154 -10.74 5.99 -31.48
N GLU A 155 -12.07 5.93 -31.57
CA GLU A 155 -12.76 5.46 -32.76
C GLU A 155 -12.43 6.29 -34.01
N ARG A 156 -12.30 7.60 -33.87
CA ARG A 156 -11.89 8.49 -34.97
C ARG A 156 -10.43 8.19 -35.38
N ALA A 157 -9.54 8.01 -34.42
CA ALA A 157 -8.15 7.67 -34.70
C ALA A 157 -8.03 6.31 -35.43
N ILE A 158 -8.81 5.29 -35.04
CA ILE A 158 -8.84 3.98 -35.71
C ILE A 158 -9.41 4.09 -37.12
N LYS A 159 -10.36 5.00 -37.39
CA LYS A 159 -10.87 5.27 -38.71
C LYS A 159 -9.92 6.05 -39.63
N GLY A 160 -8.71 6.36 -39.13
CA GLY A 160 -7.63 6.95 -39.91
C GLY A 160 -7.50 8.47 -39.78
N GLU A 161 -8.22 9.11 -38.87
CA GLU A 161 -8.01 10.53 -38.60
C GLU A 161 -6.63 10.74 -37.98
N ASP A 162 -5.97 11.83 -38.34
CA ASP A 162 -4.62 12.12 -37.89
C ASP A 162 -4.53 12.25 -36.37
N PHE A 163 -3.74 11.39 -35.76
CA PHE A 163 -3.62 11.28 -34.29
C PHE A 163 -3.08 12.56 -33.66
N SER A 164 -2.12 13.24 -34.32
CA SER A 164 -1.58 14.50 -33.82
C SER A 164 -2.59 15.65 -33.90
N ALA A 165 -3.42 15.68 -34.95
CA ALA A 165 -4.52 16.64 -35.04
C ALA A 165 -5.55 16.41 -33.93
N LEU A 166 -5.92 15.15 -33.67
CA LEU A 166 -6.79 14.79 -32.55
C LEU A 166 -6.17 15.16 -31.19
N ALA A 167 -4.86 14.92 -31.01
CA ALA A 167 -4.16 15.31 -29.79
C ALA A 167 -4.21 16.83 -29.57
N LYS A 168 -3.89 17.61 -30.59
CA LYS A 168 -3.95 19.08 -30.52
C LYS A 168 -5.34 19.63 -30.21
N GLN A 169 -6.37 18.94 -30.68
CA GLN A 169 -7.75 19.38 -30.50
C GLN A 169 -8.35 18.98 -29.16
N TYR A 170 -8.00 17.80 -28.62
CA TYR A 170 -8.72 17.18 -27.52
C TYR A 170 -7.89 16.87 -26.29
N SER A 171 -6.54 16.86 -26.40
CA SER A 171 -5.70 16.53 -25.29
C SER A 171 -5.64 17.66 -24.26
N ASP A 172 -5.82 17.28 -23.01
CA ASP A 172 -5.61 18.16 -21.85
C ASP A 172 -4.13 18.18 -21.39
N ASP A 173 -3.24 17.44 -22.07
CA ASP A 173 -1.80 17.50 -21.78
C ASP A 173 -1.23 18.85 -22.27
N PRO A 174 -0.66 19.65 -21.34
CA PRO A 174 -0.16 20.97 -21.67
C PRO A 174 1.07 20.99 -22.63
N SER A 175 1.71 19.83 -22.85
CA SER A 175 2.86 19.71 -23.75
C SER A 175 2.48 19.57 -25.23
N VAL A 176 1.21 19.28 -25.53
CA VAL A 176 0.73 18.95 -26.89
C VAL A 176 0.71 20.16 -27.81
N ASN A 177 0.30 21.32 -27.30
CA ASN A 177 0.09 22.54 -28.07
C ASN A 177 1.22 23.57 -27.94
N ASP A 178 1.39 24.37 -28.98
CA ASP A 178 2.35 25.48 -28.99
C ASP A 178 1.98 26.52 -27.92
N LYS A 179 2.98 27.01 -27.20
CA LYS A 179 2.85 28.12 -26.25
C LYS A 179 3.70 29.30 -26.72
N LYS A 180 3.10 30.18 -27.52
CA LYS A 180 3.76 31.31 -28.17
C LYS A 180 4.47 32.24 -27.17
N GLU A 181 3.85 32.48 -26.01
CA GLU A 181 4.39 33.35 -24.96
C GLU A 181 5.69 32.78 -24.34
N GLN A 182 5.90 31.48 -24.39
CA GLN A 182 7.07 30.79 -23.85
C GLN A 182 8.04 30.32 -24.94
N ASN A 183 7.77 30.68 -26.23
CA ASN A 183 8.51 30.17 -27.39
C ASN A 183 8.63 28.62 -27.40
N TYR A 184 7.59 27.95 -26.91
CA TYR A 184 7.51 26.49 -26.81
C TYR A 184 6.73 25.93 -28.00
N LYS A 185 7.34 24.99 -28.71
CA LYS A 185 6.67 24.24 -29.78
C LYS A 185 6.07 22.95 -29.18
N GLY A 186 4.75 22.80 -29.30
CA GLY A 186 4.05 21.62 -28.82
C GLY A 186 4.49 20.34 -29.54
N ASN A 187 4.46 19.23 -28.81
CA ASN A 187 4.88 17.92 -29.34
C ASN A 187 3.80 17.23 -30.19
N GLY A 188 2.57 17.78 -30.23
CA GLY A 188 1.46 17.16 -30.96
C GLY A 188 1.03 15.80 -30.42
N GLY A 189 1.32 15.53 -29.15
CA GLY A 189 1.06 14.27 -28.47
C GLY A 189 2.21 13.25 -28.54
N ASP A 190 3.28 13.48 -29.32
CA ASP A 190 4.43 12.60 -29.41
C ASP A 190 5.34 12.77 -28.18
N LEU A 191 5.51 11.72 -27.42
CA LEU A 191 6.34 11.70 -26.21
C LEU A 191 7.81 11.35 -26.49
N GLY A 192 8.14 11.02 -27.75
CA GLY A 192 9.46 10.51 -28.11
C GLY A 192 9.72 9.10 -27.60
N PHE A 193 10.99 8.70 -27.63
CA PHE A 193 11.41 7.41 -27.10
C PHE A 193 11.58 7.46 -25.57
N PHE A 194 11.14 6.41 -24.91
CA PHE A 194 11.34 6.21 -23.49
C PHE A 194 11.53 4.73 -23.17
N THR A 195 12.02 4.44 -21.98
CA THR A 195 12.23 3.09 -21.47
C THR A 195 11.50 2.92 -20.14
N SER A 196 11.72 1.81 -19.45
CA SER A 196 11.12 1.49 -18.16
C SER A 196 11.30 2.61 -17.11
N MET A 197 10.32 2.79 -16.25
CA MET A 197 10.29 3.72 -15.11
C MET A 197 10.29 5.22 -15.48
N VAL A 198 10.10 5.56 -16.74
CA VAL A 198 9.95 6.95 -17.21
C VAL A 198 8.51 7.40 -17.14
N MET A 199 7.57 6.52 -17.47
CA MET A 199 6.14 6.77 -17.44
C MET A 199 5.49 6.07 -16.24
N ILE A 200 4.29 6.52 -15.85
CA ILE A 200 3.52 5.82 -14.81
C ILE A 200 3.15 4.41 -15.28
N TYR A 201 3.20 3.45 -14.35
CA TYR A 201 3.12 2.03 -14.67
C TYR A 201 1.94 1.62 -15.58
N PRO A 202 0.68 2.08 -15.39
CA PRO A 202 -0.42 1.69 -16.28
C PRO A 202 -0.20 2.12 -17.73
N PHE A 203 0.39 3.30 -17.94
CA PHE A 203 0.72 3.83 -19.26
C PHE A 203 1.86 3.04 -19.90
N GLU A 204 2.94 2.87 -19.18
CA GLU A 204 4.11 2.10 -19.59
C GLU A 204 3.73 0.66 -19.95
N ASN A 205 2.99 -0.01 -19.07
CA ASN A 205 2.52 -1.38 -19.27
C ASN A 205 1.71 -1.52 -20.56
N ALA A 206 0.85 -0.57 -20.88
CA ALA A 206 0.11 -0.56 -22.12
C ALA A 206 1.07 -0.47 -23.33
N CYS A 207 2.06 0.44 -23.31
CA CYS A 207 3.01 0.60 -24.41
C CYS A 207 3.82 -0.67 -24.68
N TYR A 208 4.32 -1.33 -23.62
CA TYR A 208 5.11 -2.56 -23.79
C TYR A 208 4.27 -3.76 -24.25
N SER A 209 2.95 -3.76 -23.98
CA SER A 209 2.01 -4.81 -24.38
C SER A 209 1.46 -4.64 -25.79
N MET A 210 1.59 -3.45 -26.39
CA MET A 210 1.04 -3.12 -27.72
C MET A 210 2.01 -3.46 -28.84
N ASN A 211 1.44 -3.64 -30.05
CA ASN A 211 2.19 -3.71 -31.31
C ASN A 211 2.37 -2.31 -31.92
N VAL A 212 3.44 -2.12 -32.68
CA VAL A 212 3.67 -0.87 -33.40
C VAL A 212 2.52 -0.57 -34.36
N GLY A 213 2.02 0.65 -34.32
CA GLY A 213 0.84 1.12 -35.07
C GLY A 213 -0.50 0.95 -34.34
N GLU A 214 -0.53 0.20 -33.23
CA GLU A 214 -1.75 -0.04 -32.45
C GLU A 214 -2.17 1.21 -31.67
N ILE A 215 -3.49 1.35 -31.48
CA ILE A 215 -4.12 2.39 -30.66
C ILE A 215 -4.85 1.72 -29.48
N SER A 216 -4.41 2.04 -28.24
CA SER A 216 -4.95 1.43 -27.04
C SER A 216 -6.43 1.73 -26.81
N THR A 217 -7.11 0.91 -26.00
CA THR A 217 -8.29 1.35 -25.27
C THR A 217 -7.92 2.47 -24.30
N PRO A 218 -8.88 3.27 -23.78
CA PRO A 218 -8.57 4.28 -22.77
C PRO A 218 -7.92 3.67 -21.52
N ILE A 219 -6.71 4.07 -21.22
CA ILE A 219 -5.92 3.63 -20.06
C ILE A 219 -6.12 4.63 -18.93
N LYS A 220 -6.67 4.17 -17.79
CA LYS A 220 -6.89 5.02 -16.61
C LYS A 220 -5.59 5.20 -15.82
N THR A 221 -5.31 6.43 -15.45
CA THR A 221 -4.22 6.81 -14.56
C THR A 221 -4.71 7.82 -13.54
N ARG A 222 -3.84 8.30 -12.64
CA ARG A 222 -4.18 9.39 -11.70
C ARG A 222 -4.47 10.73 -12.40
N PHE A 223 -4.05 10.90 -13.66
CA PHE A 223 -4.26 12.12 -14.44
C PHE A 223 -5.57 12.09 -15.24
N GLY A 224 -6.16 10.94 -15.46
CA GLY A 224 -7.33 10.74 -16.28
C GLY A 224 -7.22 9.54 -17.21
N TYR A 225 -7.87 9.61 -18.37
CA TYR A 225 -7.82 8.58 -19.40
C TYR A 225 -6.86 8.96 -20.51
N HIS A 226 -5.95 8.04 -20.85
CA HIS A 226 -5.02 8.17 -21.97
C HIS A 226 -5.42 7.26 -23.11
N ILE A 227 -5.43 7.81 -24.33
CA ILE A 227 -5.45 7.05 -25.58
C ILE A 227 -4.02 7.05 -26.09
N ILE A 228 -3.41 5.88 -26.28
CA ILE A 228 -2.01 5.73 -26.62
C ILE A 228 -1.91 5.13 -28.03
N LYS A 229 -1.04 5.69 -28.87
CA LYS A 229 -0.64 5.10 -30.13
C LYS A 229 0.83 4.73 -30.02
N LEU A 230 1.16 3.44 -30.12
CA LEU A 230 2.55 3.00 -30.19
C LEU A 230 3.08 3.24 -31.60
N THR A 231 4.14 4.05 -31.72
CA THR A 231 4.69 4.46 -33.01
C THR A 231 5.96 3.73 -33.38
N ASP A 232 6.73 3.24 -32.38
CA ASP A 232 7.97 2.49 -32.58
C ASP A 232 8.30 1.63 -31.34
N LYS A 233 9.18 0.59 -31.54
CA LYS A 233 9.62 -0.32 -30.48
C LYS A 233 10.93 -0.98 -30.81
#